data_272f88e5608dc85138d368c13fe17cb5
#
_entry.id   272f88e5608dc85138d368c13fe17cb5
#
_cell.length_a   1.000
_cell.length_b   1.000
_cell.length_c   1.000
_cell.angle_alpha   90.00
_cell.angle_beta   90.00
_cell.angle_gamma   90.00
#
_symmetry.space_group_name_H-M   'P 1'
#
loop_
_entity.id
_entity.type
_entity.pdbx_description
1 polymer ?
#
loop_
_entity_poly.entity_id
_entity_poly.type
_entity_poly.pdbx_seq_one_letter_code
_entity_poly.pdbx_strand_id
1 'polypeptide(L)'
;DIRFNRNVLLAVDDSANARRAVAYVGFMLGGLEGFRVTLLHVISVPEEDYFARVEEKEKWLEDYRRKIESLLAEYRRELIGAGFPESLIQTRAPQRYCPSIAECILKELESTECGTIVVGRQGLSRKEEFLFGSVSSKIVGHARNCAVWVVA
;
A
#
# COMPACT_ATOMS: atom_id res chain seq x y z
N ASP A 1 -9.65 -9.59 18.91
CA ASP A 1 -10.99 -9.33 18.37
C ASP A 1 -10.93 -8.86 16.94
N ILE A 2 -11.81 -9.37 16.11
CA ILE A 2 -11.88 -8.98 14.70
C ILE A 2 -12.43 -7.57 14.58
N ARG A 3 -11.78 -6.76 13.76
CA ARG A 3 -12.24 -5.39 13.49
C ARG A 3 -13.28 -5.41 12.38
N PHE A 4 -14.53 -5.27 12.75
CA PHE A 4 -15.60 -5.12 11.77
C PHE A 4 -15.83 -3.65 11.49
N ASN A 5 -15.13 -3.12 10.48
CA ASN A 5 -15.35 -1.76 10.00
C ASN A 5 -15.19 -1.70 8.48
N ARG A 6 -15.49 -0.54 7.90
CA ARG A 6 -15.40 -0.31 6.46
C ARG A 6 -14.17 0.50 6.07
N ASN A 7 -13.12 0.41 6.87
CA ASN A 7 -11.85 1.04 6.59
C ASN A 7 -10.92 0.04 5.90
N VAL A 8 -10.44 0.41 4.74
CA VAL A 8 -9.60 -0.43 3.88
C VAL A 8 -8.22 0.17 3.78
N LEU A 9 -7.20 -0.61 4.08
CA LEU A 9 -5.81 -0.26 3.82
C LEU A 9 -5.39 -0.90 2.52
N LEU A 10 -5.07 -0.10 1.52
CA LEU A 10 -4.67 -0.55 0.19
C LEU A 10 -3.19 -0.25 0.02
N ALA A 11 -2.35 -1.26 0.22
CA ALA A 11 -0.91 -1.14 0.10
C ALA A 11 -0.49 -1.32 -1.35
N VAL A 12 0.18 -0.32 -1.90
CA VAL A 12 0.44 -0.22 -3.33
C VAL A 12 1.88 0.15 -3.64
N ASP A 13 2.29 -0.23 -4.83
CA ASP A 13 3.51 0.21 -5.50
C ASP A 13 3.19 0.43 -7.00
N ASP A 14 4.21 0.60 -7.81
CA ASP A 14 4.06 0.78 -9.25
C ASP A 14 4.05 -0.56 -10.02
N SER A 15 3.52 -1.60 -9.42
CA SER A 15 3.44 -2.92 -10.06
C SER A 15 2.10 -3.13 -10.77
N ALA A 16 2.07 -4.07 -11.70
CA ALA A 16 0.84 -4.45 -12.39
C ALA A 16 -0.20 -5.01 -11.40
N ASN A 17 0.24 -5.78 -10.41
CA ASN A 17 -0.67 -6.34 -9.43
C ASN A 17 -1.23 -5.30 -8.46
N ALA A 18 -0.44 -4.27 -8.11
CA ALA A 18 -0.96 -3.14 -7.34
C ALA A 18 -2.03 -2.37 -8.13
N ARG A 19 -1.81 -2.16 -9.42
CA ARG A 19 -2.80 -1.53 -10.30
C ARG A 19 -4.09 -2.34 -10.37
N ARG A 20 -3.99 -3.66 -10.45
CA ARG A 20 -5.16 -4.54 -10.39
C ARG A 20 -5.86 -4.47 -9.04
N ALA A 21 -5.11 -4.37 -7.95
CA ALA A 21 -5.69 -4.25 -6.61
C ALA A 21 -6.52 -2.96 -6.48
N VAL A 22 -5.99 -1.84 -6.98
CA VAL A 22 -6.73 -0.56 -7.00
C VAL A 22 -8.00 -0.70 -7.83
N ALA A 23 -7.89 -1.24 -9.03
CA ALA A 23 -9.03 -1.44 -9.92
C ALA A 23 -10.10 -2.34 -9.27
N TYR A 24 -9.68 -3.40 -8.60
CA TYR A 24 -10.58 -4.33 -7.93
C TYR A 24 -11.33 -3.68 -6.76
N VAL A 25 -10.62 -2.92 -5.93
CA VAL A 25 -11.24 -2.17 -4.83
C VAL A 25 -12.27 -1.18 -5.39
N GLY A 26 -11.92 -0.47 -6.43
CA GLY A 26 -12.85 0.45 -7.10
C GLY A 26 -14.10 -0.27 -7.61
N PHE A 27 -13.92 -1.41 -8.26
CA PHE A 27 -15.02 -2.21 -8.79
C PHE A 27 -15.92 -2.77 -7.69
N MET A 28 -15.33 -3.31 -6.64
CA MET A 28 -16.09 -3.98 -5.57
C MET A 28 -16.78 -3.00 -4.61
N LEU A 29 -16.13 -1.90 -4.29
CA LEU A 29 -16.56 -1.01 -3.20
C LEU A 29 -16.97 0.38 -3.69
N GLY A 30 -16.63 0.75 -4.93
CA GLY A 30 -17.03 2.03 -5.49
C GLY A 30 -18.56 2.14 -5.57
N GLY A 31 -19.10 3.24 -5.10
CA GLY A 31 -20.53 3.45 -5.06
C GLY A 31 -21.25 2.90 -3.83
N LEU A 32 -20.56 2.12 -2.99
CA LEU A 32 -21.09 1.66 -1.71
C LEU A 32 -20.81 2.71 -0.63
N GLU A 33 -21.76 2.90 0.27
CA GLU A 33 -21.63 3.90 1.32
C GLU A 33 -20.72 3.46 2.46
N GLY A 34 -19.98 4.41 3.01
CA GLY A 34 -19.26 4.26 4.26
C GLY A 34 -17.89 3.64 4.17
N PHE A 35 -17.44 3.21 2.99
CA PHE A 35 -16.09 2.68 2.82
C PHE A 35 -15.07 3.80 2.74
N ARG A 36 -14.01 3.70 3.55
CA ARG A 36 -12.85 4.59 3.55
C ARG A 36 -11.65 3.82 3.05
N VAL A 37 -10.89 4.43 2.17
CA VAL A 37 -9.66 3.80 1.65
C VAL A 37 -8.46 4.65 2.03
N THR A 38 -7.46 4.01 2.61
CA THR A 38 -6.13 4.59 2.79
C THR A 38 -5.20 3.92 1.78
N LEU A 39 -4.76 4.68 0.80
CA LEU A 39 -3.72 4.27 -0.14
C LEU A 39 -2.37 4.43 0.56
N LEU A 40 -1.67 3.34 0.73
CA LEU A 40 -0.42 3.28 1.48
C LEU A 40 0.75 2.87 0.59
N HIS A 41 1.81 3.63 0.62
CA HIS A 41 3.11 3.21 0.13
C HIS A 41 4.17 3.53 1.18
N VAL A 42 4.82 2.51 1.72
CA VAL A 42 5.90 2.72 2.68
C VAL A 42 7.19 3.01 1.91
N ILE A 43 7.76 4.18 2.17
CA ILE A 43 9.06 4.56 1.60
C ILE A 43 10.13 3.99 2.53
N SER A 44 10.80 2.94 2.06
CA SER A 44 11.91 2.34 2.80
C SER A 44 13.17 3.19 2.63
N VAL A 45 13.64 3.76 3.73
CA VAL A 45 14.84 4.58 3.72
C VAL A 45 16.05 3.66 3.62
N PRO A 46 16.95 3.86 2.63
CA PRO A 46 18.19 3.08 2.54
C PRO A 46 19.07 3.25 3.77
N GLU A 47 19.91 2.26 4.03
CA GLU A 47 20.90 2.31 5.10
C GLU A 47 21.85 3.52 4.92
N GLU A 48 22.35 4.05 6.04
CA GLU A 48 23.15 5.29 6.03
C GLU A 48 24.36 5.25 5.12
N ASP A 49 25.00 4.11 4.99
CA ASP A 49 26.19 3.92 4.18
C ASP A 49 25.91 3.58 2.71
N TYR A 50 24.65 3.47 2.30
CA TYR A 50 24.29 3.26 0.91
C TYR A 50 24.69 4.44 0.02
N PHE A 51 24.63 5.65 0.54
CA PHE A 51 25.00 6.87 -0.17
C PHE A 51 26.34 7.41 0.35
N ALA A 52 27.19 7.86 -0.57
CA ALA A 52 28.47 8.47 -0.21
C ALA A 52 28.31 9.83 0.50
N ARG A 53 27.19 10.52 0.24
CA ARG A 53 26.91 11.86 0.78
C ARG A 53 25.47 11.98 1.27
N VAL A 54 25.28 12.80 2.29
CA VAL A 54 23.96 13.12 2.84
C VAL A 54 23.07 13.79 1.79
N GLU A 55 23.64 14.69 0.97
CA GLU A 55 22.90 15.39 -0.08
C GLU A 55 22.37 14.44 -1.15
N GLU A 56 23.10 13.38 -1.47
CA GLU A 56 22.65 12.35 -2.42
C GLU A 56 21.46 11.60 -1.88
N LYS A 57 21.48 11.25 -0.59
CA LYS A 57 20.39 10.59 0.10
C LYS A 57 19.14 11.47 0.13
N GLU A 58 19.29 12.75 0.50
CA GLU A 58 18.18 13.70 0.55
C GLU A 58 17.55 13.89 -0.82
N LYS A 59 18.35 14.02 -1.86
CA LYS A 59 17.87 14.16 -3.24
C LYS A 59 17.12 12.88 -3.68
N TRP A 60 17.68 11.72 -3.40
CA TRP A 60 17.07 10.45 -3.73
C TRP A 60 15.69 10.31 -3.07
N LEU A 61 15.61 10.64 -1.77
CA LEU A 61 14.37 10.59 -1.03
C LEU A 61 13.32 11.57 -1.57
N GLU A 62 13.74 12.78 -1.91
CA GLU A 62 12.85 13.80 -2.47
C GLU A 62 12.30 13.37 -3.83
N ASP A 63 13.16 12.90 -4.71
CA ASP A 63 12.77 12.43 -6.05
C ASP A 63 11.83 11.22 -5.94
N TYR A 64 12.14 10.29 -5.06
CA TYR A 64 11.32 9.11 -4.81
C TYR A 64 9.95 9.49 -4.23
N ARG A 65 9.92 10.41 -3.28
CA ARG A 65 8.69 10.91 -2.68
C ARG A 65 7.77 11.55 -3.73
N ARG A 66 8.30 12.37 -4.60
CA ARG A 66 7.52 12.99 -5.68
C ARG A 66 6.91 11.94 -6.60
N LYS A 67 7.69 10.93 -6.95
CA LYS A 67 7.21 9.83 -7.78
C LYS A 67 6.06 9.09 -7.12
N ILE A 68 6.19 8.78 -5.83
CA ILE A 68 5.17 8.06 -5.08
C ILE A 68 3.93 8.93 -4.85
N GLU A 69 4.07 10.20 -4.54
CA GLU A 69 2.93 11.11 -4.39
C GLU A 69 2.14 11.20 -5.69
N SER A 70 2.83 11.25 -6.83
CA SER A 70 2.19 11.25 -8.15
C SER A 70 1.44 9.94 -8.41
N LEU A 71 2.04 8.81 -8.07
CA LEU A 71 1.41 7.50 -8.20
C LEU A 71 0.16 7.38 -7.32
N LEU A 72 0.26 7.78 -6.07
CA LEU A 72 -0.87 7.74 -5.13
C LEU A 72 -2.00 8.68 -5.60
N ALA A 73 -1.66 9.84 -6.15
CA ALA A 73 -2.65 10.75 -6.72
C ALA A 73 -3.36 10.12 -7.92
N GLU A 74 -2.65 9.39 -8.76
CA GLU A 74 -3.23 8.64 -9.89
C GLU A 74 -4.21 7.58 -9.40
N TYR A 75 -3.82 6.78 -8.42
CA TYR A 75 -4.69 5.76 -7.83
C TYR A 75 -5.90 6.38 -7.13
N ARG A 76 -5.71 7.49 -6.46
CA ARG A 76 -6.80 8.23 -5.82
C ARG A 76 -7.85 8.67 -6.85
N ARG A 77 -7.41 9.24 -7.96
CA ARG A 77 -8.33 9.63 -9.05
C ARG A 77 -9.09 8.44 -9.61
N GLU A 78 -8.44 7.31 -9.74
CA GLU A 78 -9.08 6.08 -10.23
C GLU A 78 -10.20 5.62 -9.28
N LEU A 79 -9.96 5.65 -7.97
CA LEU A 79 -10.98 5.30 -6.98
C LEU A 79 -12.14 6.29 -6.97
N ILE A 80 -11.87 7.59 -7.09
CA ILE A 80 -12.92 8.61 -7.22
C ILE A 80 -13.76 8.35 -8.46
N GLY A 81 -13.12 8.05 -9.59
CA GLY A 81 -13.81 7.69 -10.83
C GLY A 81 -14.66 6.44 -10.70
N ALA A 82 -14.31 5.53 -9.81
CA ALA A 82 -15.08 4.31 -9.55
C ALA A 82 -16.27 4.54 -8.60
N GLY A 83 -16.40 5.72 -7.99
CA GLY A 83 -17.56 6.08 -7.19
C GLY A 83 -17.26 6.37 -5.71
N PHE A 84 -15.99 6.39 -5.30
CA PHE A 84 -15.66 6.80 -3.94
C PHE A 84 -15.78 8.31 -3.78
N PRO A 85 -16.40 8.80 -2.69
CA PRO A 85 -16.31 10.20 -2.33
C PRO A 85 -14.86 10.61 -2.09
N GLU A 86 -14.49 11.77 -2.58
CA GLU A 86 -13.14 12.31 -2.45
C GLU A 86 -12.66 12.38 -1.00
N SER A 87 -13.57 12.76 -0.09
CA SER A 87 -13.28 12.88 1.35
C SER A 87 -12.99 11.54 2.05
N LEU A 88 -13.31 10.40 1.42
CA LEU A 88 -13.13 9.07 2.00
C LEU A 88 -11.88 8.36 1.52
N ILE A 89 -11.04 9.03 0.74
CA ILE A 89 -9.78 8.47 0.26
C ILE A 89 -8.62 9.30 0.80
N GLN A 90 -7.75 8.64 1.56
CA GLN A 90 -6.52 9.22 2.08
C GLN A 90 -5.32 8.58 1.40
N THR A 91 -4.24 9.33 1.29
CA THR A 91 -2.95 8.81 0.84
C THR A 91 -1.93 8.93 1.96
N ARG A 92 -1.10 7.91 2.12
CA ARG A 92 -0.03 7.87 3.12
C ARG A 92 1.24 7.33 2.49
N ALA A 93 2.33 8.04 2.68
CA ALA A 93 3.65 7.63 2.20
C ALA A 93 4.69 7.82 3.32
N PRO A 94 4.58 7.06 4.43
CA PRO A 94 5.51 7.22 5.54
C PRO A 94 6.92 6.77 5.14
N GLN A 95 7.91 7.52 5.57
CA GLN A 95 9.32 7.16 5.46
C GLN A 95 9.72 6.37 6.69
N ARG A 96 10.21 5.16 6.49
CA ARG A 96 10.67 4.29 7.58
C ARG A 96 11.89 3.51 7.15
N TYR A 97 12.72 3.16 8.11
CA TYR A 97 13.72 2.12 7.90
C TYR A 97 13.02 0.77 7.97
N CYS A 98 12.98 0.07 6.85
CA CYS A 98 12.23 -1.19 6.73
C CYS A 98 13.11 -2.31 6.22
N PRO A 99 13.69 -3.12 7.12
CA PRO A 99 14.33 -4.37 6.70
C PRO A 99 13.33 -5.30 6.00
N SER A 100 12.05 -5.19 6.39
CA SER A 100 10.94 -5.88 5.75
C SER A 100 9.80 -4.89 5.49
N ILE A 101 9.46 -4.69 4.23
CA ILE A 101 8.32 -3.85 3.84
C ILE A 101 7.02 -4.37 4.43
N ALA A 102 6.84 -5.70 4.44
CA ALA A 102 5.65 -6.31 5.02
C ALA A 102 5.46 -5.96 6.49
N GLU A 103 6.53 -5.96 7.27
CA GLU A 103 6.46 -5.58 8.69
C GLU A 103 6.05 -4.13 8.88
N CYS A 104 6.57 -3.23 8.04
CA CYS A 104 6.18 -1.83 8.08
C CYS A 104 4.70 -1.64 7.69
N ILE A 105 4.23 -2.38 6.69
CA ILE A 105 2.82 -2.37 6.29
C ILE A 105 1.93 -2.89 7.43
N LEU A 106 2.35 -3.96 8.10
CA LEU A 106 1.61 -4.51 9.25
C LEU A 106 1.51 -3.53 10.41
N LYS A 107 2.56 -2.75 10.66
CA LYS A 107 2.52 -1.68 11.67
C LYS A 107 1.54 -0.58 11.27
N GLU A 108 1.52 -0.20 10.01
CA GLU A 108 0.55 0.78 9.51
C GLU A 108 -0.88 0.24 9.62
N LEU A 109 -1.09 -1.04 9.34
CA LEU A 109 -2.39 -1.69 9.49
C LEU A 109 -2.89 -1.59 10.93
N GLU A 110 -2.02 -1.85 11.90
CA GLU A 110 -2.34 -1.73 13.31
C GLU A 110 -2.67 -0.30 13.71
N SER A 111 -1.85 0.66 13.29
CA SER A 111 -2.04 2.07 13.66
C SER A 111 -3.27 2.70 13.02
N THR A 112 -3.67 2.26 11.84
CA THR A 112 -4.86 2.77 11.13
C THR A 112 -6.15 2.06 11.54
N GLU A 113 -6.05 0.95 12.24
CA GLU A 113 -7.17 0.14 12.69
C GLU A 113 -8.14 -0.29 11.56
N CYS A 114 -7.61 -0.44 10.35
CA CYS A 114 -8.41 -0.89 9.23
C CYS A 114 -8.88 -2.34 9.41
N GLY A 115 -10.13 -2.59 9.07
CA GLY A 115 -10.72 -3.93 9.15
C GLY A 115 -10.39 -4.81 7.96
N THR A 116 -9.85 -4.24 6.89
CA THR A 116 -9.45 -4.96 5.67
C THR A 116 -8.12 -4.40 5.16
N ILE A 117 -7.23 -5.28 4.77
CA ILE A 117 -6.04 -4.91 4.02
C ILE A 117 -6.08 -5.57 2.64
N VAL A 118 -5.75 -4.81 1.62
CA VAL A 118 -5.69 -5.26 0.22
C VAL A 118 -4.27 -5.09 -0.30
N VAL A 119 -3.73 -6.14 -0.87
CA VAL A 119 -2.39 -6.14 -1.48
C VAL A 119 -2.43 -6.86 -2.83
N GLY A 120 -1.53 -6.49 -3.73
CA GLY A 120 -1.28 -7.26 -4.93
C GLY A 120 -0.49 -8.54 -4.59
N ARG A 121 -0.70 -9.60 -5.35
CA ARG A 121 -0.02 -10.88 -5.12
C ARG A 121 1.49 -10.77 -5.24
N GLN A 122 1.99 -9.99 -6.19
CA GLN A 122 3.41 -9.75 -6.42
C GLN A 122 3.64 -8.27 -6.62
N GLY A 123 4.75 -7.76 -6.06
CA GLY A 123 5.20 -6.41 -6.30
C GLY A 123 6.18 -6.34 -7.47
N LEU A 124 7.24 -5.55 -7.30
CA LEU A 124 8.23 -5.30 -8.34
C LEU A 124 9.14 -6.48 -8.66
N SER A 125 9.21 -7.51 -7.79
CA SER A 125 10.06 -8.66 -8.01
C SER A 125 9.38 -9.66 -8.94
N ARG A 126 9.96 -9.88 -10.11
CA ARG A 126 9.46 -10.83 -11.10
C ARG A 126 10.00 -12.25 -10.92
N LYS A 127 10.86 -12.46 -9.94
CA LYS A 127 11.57 -13.74 -9.77
C LYS A 127 10.73 -14.84 -9.13
N GLU A 128 9.56 -14.50 -8.63
CA GLU A 128 8.70 -15.43 -7.89
C GLU A 128 7.39 -15.68 -8.64
N GLU A 129 7.48 -16.13 -9.88
CA GLU A 129 6.33 -16.34 -10.77
C GLU A 129 5.33 -17.39 -10.25
N PHE A 130 5.77 -18.28 -9.38
CA PHE A 130 4.97 -19.42 -8.93
C PHE A 130 4.47 -19.31 -7.50
N LEU A 131 4.89 -18.30 -6.76
CA LEU A 131 4.56 -18.13 -5.36
C LEU A 131 3.97 -16.75 -5.12
N PHE A 132 3.30 -16.59 -3.99
CA PHE A 132 2.97 -15.26 -3.51
C PHE A 132 4.24 -14.44 -3.38
N GLY A 133 4.21 -13.17 -3.71
CA GLY A 133 5.31 -12.26 -3.44
C GLY A 133 5.65 -12.26 -1.96
N SER A 134 6.90 -11.93 -1.62
CA SER A 134 7.37 -11.94 -0.23
C SER A 134 6.51 -11.06 0.69
N VAL A 135 6.02 -9.92 0.19
CA VAL A 135 5.16 -9.01 0.94
C VAL A 135 3.79 -9.62 1.17
N SER A 136 3.12 -10.08 0.12
CA SER A 136 1.77 -10.63 0.26
C SER A 136 1.73 -11.89 1.12
N SER A 137 2.72 -12.78 0.98
CA SER A 137 2.83 -13.97 1.83
C SER A 137 2.95 -13.62 3.31
N LYS A 138 3.77 -12.64 3.63
CA LYS A 138 3.96 -12.20 5.01
C LYS A 138 2.72 -11.52 5.58
N ILE A 139 2.04 -10.72 4.77
CA ILE A 139 0.77 -10.09 5.18
C ILE A 139 -0.28 -11.17 5.47
N VAL A 140 -0.46 -12.15 4.59
CA VAL A 140 -1.40 -13.24 4.80
C VAL A 140 -1.08 -14.02 6.08
N GLY A 141 0.20 -14.30 6.32
CA GLY A 141 0.63 -15.10 7.47
C GLY A 141 0.57 -14.37 8.81
N HIS A 142 0.66 -13.04 8.81
CA HIS A 142 0.88 -12.26 10.04
C HIS A 142 -0.19 -11.20 10.33
N ALA A 143 -1.03 -10.84 9.38
CA ALA A 143 -2.13 -9.90 9.65
C ALA A 143 -3.12 -10.53 10.62
N ARG A 144 -3.63 -9.72 11.54
CA ARG A 144 -4.53 -10.20 12.59
C ARG A 144 -5.73 -9.29 12.73
N ASN A 145 -6.84 -9.90 13.12
CA ASN A 145 -8.09 -9.19 13.44
C ASN A 145 -8.66 -8.40 12.27
N CYS A 146 -8.38 -8.82 11.05
CA CYS A 146 -8.81 -8.16 9.82
C CYS A 146 -8.99 -9.16 8.68
N ALA A 147 -9.65 -8.72 7.64
CA ALA A 147 -9.69 -9.46 6.38
C ALA A 147 -8.47 -9.11 5.53
N VAL A 148 -7.97 -10.07 4.78
CA VAL A 148 -6.86 -9.86 3.84
C VAL A 148 -7.33 -10.24 2.45
N TRP A 149 -7.23 -9.29 1.51
CA TRP A 149 -7.50 -9.54 0.10
C TRP A 149 -6.18 -9.51 -0.66
N VAL A 150 -5.91 -10.58 -1.38
CA VAL A 150 -4.74 -10.65 -2.26
C VAL A 150 -5.24 -10.68 -3.71
N VAL A 151 -4.87 -9.68 -4.47
CA VAL A 151 -5.30 -9.52 -5.86
C VAL A 151 -4.17 -9.96 -6.80
N ALA A 152 -4.48 -10.92 -7.64
CA ALA A 152 -3.52 -11.47 -8.59
C ALA A 152 -3.51 -10.70 -9.90
#